data_260d8a945506500ae5f1b6ce78bed2f1
#
_entry.id   260d8a945506500ae5f1b6ce78bed2f1
#
_cell.length_a   1.000
_cell.length_b   1.000
_cell.length_c   1.000
_cell.angle_alpha   90.00
_cell.angle_beta   90.00
_cell.angle_gamma   90.00
#
_symmetry.space_group_name_H-M   'P 1'
#
loop_
_entity.id
_entity.type
_entity.pdbx_description
1 polymer ?
#
loop_
_entity_poly.entity_id
_entity_poly.type
_entity_poly.pdbx_seq_one_letter_code
_entity_poly.pdbx_strand_id
1 'polypeptide(L)'
;MRQLKVKHTVFACYVGYMTQAIINNFAPLLFLTFHSDYSISLTLIGAMITVNFGVQLLVDLLASKFVDKIGYRPCMVAAHLFAGGGLLLLAFLPDLLPVPAIGLFAASAVYAVGGGLIEVLVSPIVEACPSENKKSA
;
A
#
# COMPACT_ATOMS: atom_id res chain seq x y z
N MET A 1 13.16 23.75 -13.59
CA MET A 1 12.90 22.52 -12.82
C MET A 1 14.17 21.65 -12.86
N ARG A 2 14.72 21.28 -11.70
CA ARG A 2 15.91 20.44 -11.60
C ARG A 2 15.56 19.04 -12.13
N GLN A 3 16.15 18.62 -13.24
CA GLN A 3 15.95 17.29 -13.77
C GLN A 3 16.46 16.27 -12.74
N LEU A 4 15.54 15.52 -12.15
CA LEU A 4 15.88 14.40 -11.29
C LEU A 4 16.63 13.37 -12.15
N LYS A 5 17.83 13.00 -11.74
CA LYS A 5 18.60 11.96 -12.42
C LYS A 5 17.86 10.63 -12.32
N VAL A 6 17.92 9.79 -13.35
CA VAL A 6 17.30 8.45 -13.39
C VAL A 6 17.54 7.67 -12.09
N LYS A 7 18.76 7.74 -11.53
CA LYS A 7 19.11 7.12 -10.24
C LYS A 7 18.17 7.50 -9.07
N HIS A 8 17.72 8.76 -9.02
CA HIS A 8 16.79 9.21 -7.95
C HIS A 8 15.39 8.62 -8.15
N THR A 9 14.96 8.49 -9.41
CA THR A 9 13.67 7.88 -9.75
C THR A 9 13.67 6.39 -9.38
N VAL A 10 14.70 5.66 -9.77
CA VAL A 10 14.86 4.24 -9.41
C VAL A 10 14.92 4.06 -7.90
N PHE A 11 15.70 4.91 -7.19
CA PHE A 11 15.76 4.86 -5.74
C PHE A 11 14.38 5.10 -5.09
N ALA A 12 13.60 6.06 -5.60
CA ALA A 12 12.23 6.30 -5.13
C ALA A 12 11.32 5.08 -5.34
N CYS A 13 11.50 4.35 -6.45
CA CYS A 13 10.77 3.10 -6.70
C CYS A 13 11.15 2.00 -5.70
N TYR A 14 12.43 1.87 -5.34
CA TYR A 14 12.85 0.96 -4.27
C TYR A 14 12.18 1.29 -2.93
N VAL A 15 12.15 2.57 -2.55
CA VAL A 15 11.44 3.01 -1.34
C VAL A 15 9.95 2.66 -1.43
N GLY A 16 9.33 2.82 -2.60
CA GLY A 16 7.95 2.41 -2.84
C GLY A 16 7.74 0.92 -2.57
N TYR A 17 8.56 0.05 -3.13
CA TYR A 17 8.47 -1.41 -2.88
C TYR A 17 8.73 -1.78 -1.42
N MET A 18 9.66 -1.10 -0.74
CA MET A 18 9.85 -1.30 0.70
C MET A 18 8.59 -0.93 1.49
N THR A 19 7.96 0.19 1.14
CA THR A 19 6.68 0.63 1.75
C THR A 19 5.59 -0.41 1.52
N GLN A 20 5.46 -0.94 0.31
CA GLN A 20 4.49 -1.99 -0.01
C GLN A 20 4.77 -3.28 0.78
N ALA A 21 6.04 -3.69 0.89
CA ALA A 21 6.41 -4.86 1.68
C ALA A 21 6.03 -4.69 3.16
N ILE A 22 6.21 -3.50 3.73
CA ILE A 22 5.78 -3.17 5.09
C ILE A 22 4.26 -3.30 5.19
N ILE A 23 3.50 -2.68 4.29
CA ILE A 23 2.03 -2.73 4.29
C ILE A 23 1.52 -4.17 4.29
N ASN A 24 2.06 -5.03 3.43
CA ASN A 24 1.57 -6.39 3.27
C ASN A 24 1.95 -7.32 4.42
N ASN A 25 3.03 -7.03 5.14
CA ASN A 25 3.54 -7.93 6.18
C ASN A 25 3.34 -7.39 7.61
N PHE A 26 3.13 -6.10 7.80
CA PHE A 26 3.03 -5.52 9.13
C PHE A 26 1.78 -6.00 9.90
N ALA A 27 0.61 -5.96 9.29
CA ALA A 27 -0.63 -6.39 9.94
C ALA A 27 -0.62 -7.89 10.30
N PRO A 28 -0.16 -8.83 9.44
CA PRO A 28 0.01 -10.24 9.81
C PRO A 28 0.88 -10.48 11.05
N LEU A 29 1.93 -9.67 11.26
CA LEU A 29 2.78 -9.77 12.45
C LEU A 29 2.01 -9.44 13.75
N LEU A 30 0.96 -8.63 13.66
CA LEU A 30 0.15 -8.19 14.80
C LEU A 30 -1.09 -9.07 15.05
N PHE A 31 -1.30 -10.13 14.28
CA PHE A 31 -2.52 -10.95 14.36
C PHE A 31 -2.77 -11.54 15.75
N LEU A 32 -1.73 -12.04 16.41
CA LEU A 32 -1.86 -12.58 17.76
C LEU A 32 -2.17 -11.45 18.78
N THR A 33 -1.59 -10.28 18.60
CA THR A 33 -1.88 -9.10 19.41
C THR A 33 -3.35 -8.69 19.25
N PHE A 34 -3.84 -8.58 18.03
CA PHE A 34 -5.25 -8.26 17.76
C PHE A 34 -6.21 -9.30 18.33
N HIS A 35 -5.81 -10.60 18.28
CA HIS A 35 -6.59 -11.66 18.89
C HIS A 35 -6.65 -11.54 20.40
N SER A 36 -5.51 -11.29 21.07
CA SER A 36 -5.43 -11.20 22.52
C SER A 36 -6.08 -9.94 23.07
N ASP A 37 -5.80 -8.79 22.46
CA ASP A 37 -6.18 -7.48 23.02
C ASP A 37 -7.65 -7.13 22.73
N TYR A 38 -8.16 -7.53 21.57
CA TYR A 38 -9.53 -7.23 21.14
C TYR A 38 -10.47 -8.43 21.16
N SER A 39 -10.02 -9.62 21.58
CA SER A 39 -10.80 -10.87 21.58
C SER A 39 -11.43 -11.19 20.21
N ILE A 40 -10.76 -10.81 19.10
CA ILE A 40 -11.21 -11.05 17.74
C ILE A 40 -10.79 -12.45 17.31
N SER A 41 -11.70 -13.22 16.69
CA SER A 41 -11.37 -14.56 16.21
C SER A 41 -10.27 -14.53 15.15
N LEU A 42 -9.38 -15.52 15.16
CA LEU A 42 -8.31 -15.67 14.16
C LEU A 42 -8.87 -15.78 12.74
N THR A 43 -10.06 -16.37 12.58
CA THR A 43 -10.74 -16.43 11.28
C THR A 43 -11.07 -15.04 10.76
N LEU A 44 -11.59 -14.16 11.61
CA LEU A 44 -11.93 -12.79 11.23
C LEU A 44 -10.67 -11.97 10.94
N ILE A 45 -9.61 -12.15 11.74
CA ILE A 45 -8.32 -11.53 11.50
C ILE A 45 -7.71 -12.01 10.16
N GLY A 46 -7.81 -13.31 9.86
CA GLY A 46 -7.39 -13.86 8.58
C GLY A 46 -8.14 -13.26 7.38
N ALA A 47 -9.43 -12.93 7.55
CA ALA A 47 -10.21 -12.25 6.52
C ALA A 47 -9.67 -10.84 6.18
N MET A 48 -8.91 -10.18 7.08
CA MET A 48 -8.24 -8.91 6.78
C MET A 48 -7.26 -9.05 5.61
N ILE A 49 -6.57 -10.19 5.49
CA ILE A 49 -5.67 -10.46 4.37
C ILE A 49 -6.47 -10.47 3.06
N THR A 50 -7.61 -11.15 3.06
CA THR A 50 -8.50 -11.21 1.89
C THR A 50 -9.01 -9.83 1.49
N VAL A 51 -9.41 -9.01 2.46
CA VAL A 51 -9.83 -7.61 2.22
C VAL A 51 -8.67 -6.78 1.68
N ASN A 52 -7.48 -6.90 2.27
CA ASN A 52 -6.29 -6.18 1.82
C ASN A 52 -6.00 -6.47 0.35
N PHE A 53 -5.86 -7.72 -0.04
CA PHE A 53 -5.60 -8.09 -1.43
C PHE A 53 -6.79 -7.80 -2.36
N GLY A 54 -8.02 -7.95 -1.90
CA GLY A 54 -9.21 -7.58 -2.66
C GLY A 54 -9.25 -6.09 -3.01
N VAL A 55 -8.92 -5.22 -2.03
CA VAL A 55 -8.83 -3.78 -2.27
C VAL A 55 -7.66 -3.45 -3.21
N GLN A 56 -6.49 -4.08 -3.03
CA GLN A 56 -5.35 -3.89 -3.95
C GLN A 56 -5.76 -4.24 -5.38
N LEU A 57 -6.38 -5.39 -5.61
CA LEU A 57 -6.85 -5.82 -6.94
C LEU A 57 -7.84 -4.80 -7.55
N LEU A 58 -8.78 -4.28 -6.75
CA LEU A 58 -9.69 -3.23 -7.22
C LEU A 58 -8.95 -1.95 -7.62
N VAL A 59 -7.97 -1.55 -6.83
CA VAL A 59 -7.12 -0.39 -7.14
C VAL A 59 -6.34 -0.62 -8.43
N ASP A 60 -5.77 -1.81 -8.64
CA ASP A 60 -5.05 -2.16 -9.86
C ASP A 60 -5.93 -2.01 -11.10
N LEU A 61 -7.15 -2.54 -11.05
CA LEU A 61 -8.12 -2.43 -12.15
C LEU A 61 -8.54 -0.99 -12.44
N LEU A 62 -8.66 -0.16 -11.40
CA LEU A 62 -9.07 1.24 -11.53
C LEU A 62 -7.91 2.16 -11.90
N ALA A 63 -6.72 1.88 -11.41
CA ALA A 63 -5.53 2.73 -11.58
C ALA A 63 -5.21 2.95 -13.07
N SER A 64 -5.37 1.94 -13.91
CA SER A 64 -5.17 2.05 -15.37
C SER A 64 -6.01 3.15 -16.02
N LYS A 65 -7.13 3.54 -15.41
CA LYS A 65 -8.04 4.56 -15.96
C LYS A 65 -7.71 5.98 -15.52
N PHE A 66 -7.10 6.16 -14.34
CA PHE A 66 -6.88 7.49 -13.79
C PHE A 66 -5.40 7.89 -13.68
N VAL A 67 -4.48 6.95 -13.56
CA VAL A 67 -3.04 7.23 -13.41
C VAL A 67 -2.51 8.01 -14.61
N ASP A 68 -2.88 7.63 -15.83
CA ASP A 68 -2.45 8.31 -17.05
C ASP A 68 -2.99 9.75 -17.14
N LYS A 69 -4.15 10.02 -16.54
CA LYS A 69 -4.75 11.37 -16.52
C LYS A 69 -4.16 12.26 -15.43
N ILE A 70 -3.93 11.72 -14.25
CA ILE A 70 -3.44 12.45 -13.07
C ILE A 70 -1.92 12.57 -13.10
N GLY A 71 -1.24 11.55 -13.61
CA GLY A 71 0.20 11.44 -13.68
C GLY A 71 0.80 10.62 -12.53
N TYR A 72 1.93 9.99 -12.80
CA TYR A 72 2.58 9.04 -11.87
C TYR A 72 3.05 9.68 -10.57
N ARG A 73 3.56 10.92 -10.59
CA ARG A 73 4.09 11.59 -9.40
C ARG A 73 3.03 11.87 -8.32
N PRO A 74 1.90 12.56 -8.62
CA PRO A 74 0.86 12.78 -7.63
C PRO A 74 0.23 11.47 -7.15
N CYS A 75 0.08 10.47 -8.03
CA CYS A 75 -0.42 9.16 -7.63
C CYS A 75 0.54 8.45 -6.66
N MET A 76 1.87 8.54 -6.86
CA MET A 76 2.86 7.97 -5.96
C MET A 76 2.86 8.66 -4.58
N VAL A 77 2.71 9.99 -4.54
CA VAL A 77 2.55 10.72 -3.27
C VAL A 77 1.27 10.28 -2.55
N ALA A 78 0.15 10.22 -3.26
CA ALA A 78 -1.12 9.75 -2.70
C ALA A 78 -0.99 8.32 -2.17
N ALA A 79 -0.33 7.43 -2.89
CA ALA A 79 -0.09 6.06 -2.47
C ALA A 79 0.62 5.98 -1.11
N HIS A 80 1.69 6.76 -0.91
CA HIS A 80 2.40 6.79 0.37
C HIS A 80 1.57 7.42 1.51
N LEU A 81 0.73 8.42 1.19
CA LEU A 81 -0.18 9.01 2.18
C LEU A 81 -1.25 8.01 2.61
N PHE A 82 -1.84 7.25 1.68
CA PHE A 82 -2.78 6.18 2.02
C PHE A 82 -2.10 5.05 2.80
N ALA A 83 -0.89 4.68 2.41
CA ALA A 83 -0.11 3.66 3.10
C ALA A 83 0.20 4.06 4.55
N GLY A 84 0.83 5.20 4.75
CA GLY A 84 1.18 5.70 6.08
C GLY A 84 -0.04 6.06 6.93
N GLY A 85 -1.02 6.74 6.32
CA GLY A 85 -2.28 7.08 6.99
C GLY A 85 -3.04 5.84 7.44
N GLY A 86 -3.14 4.82 6.60
CA GLY A 86 -3.79 3.55 6.94
C GLY A 86 -3.08 2.79 8.05
N LEU A 87 -1.73 2.78 8.09
CA LEU A 87 -0.98 2.19 9.20
C LEU A 87 -1.17 2.98 10.51
N LEU A 88 -1.27 4.32 10.45
CA LEU A 88 -1.62 5.11 11.62
C LEU A 88 -3.04 4.81 12.09
N LEU A 89 -3.99 4.72 11.18
CA LEU A 89 -5.37 4.31 11.53
C LEU A 89 -5.41 2.92 12.15
N LEU A 90 -4.56 1.98 11.70
CA LEU A 90 -4.47 0.65 12.29
C LEU A 90 -4.07 0.69 13.78
N ALA A 91 -3.27 1.69 14.17
CA ALA A 91 -2.82 1.86 15.55
C ALA A 91 -3.88 2.50 16.45
N PHE A 92 -4.76 3.36 15.92
CA PHE A 92 -5.69 4.14 16.77
C PHE A 92 -7.15 3.78 16.57
N LEU A 93 -7.55 3.37 15.37
CA LEU A 93 -8.96 3.19 15.03
C LEU A 93 -9.66 2.06 15.78
N PRO A 94 -9.00 0.91 16.07
CA PRO A 94 -9.60 -0.14 16.87
C PRO A 94 -10.00 0.30 18.28
N ASP A 95 -9.21 1.19 18.90
CA ASP A 95 -9.48 1.71 20.24
C ASP A 95 -10.56 2.79 20.26
N LEU A 96 -10.74 3.49 19.15
CA LEU A 96 -11.72 4.57 19.02
C LEU A 96 -13.13 4.08 18.71
N LEU A 97 -13.27 2.89 18.12
CA LEU A 97 -14.57 2.37 17.68
C LEU A 97 -15.16 1.39 18.69
N PRO A 98 -16.49 1.41 18.83
CA PRO A 98 -17.21 0.45 19.71
C PRO A 98 -16.97 -1.01 19.34
N VAL A 99 -16.64 -1.28 18.07
CA VAL A 99 -16.33 -2.61 17.53
C VAL A 99 -14.92 -2.55 16.91
N PRO A 100 -13.87 -3.00 17.63
CA PRO A 100 -12.48 -2.92 17.18
C PRO A 100 -12.24 -3.54 15.82
N ALA A 101 -12.92 -4.64 15.50
CA ALA A 101 -12.81 -5.31 14.22
C ALA A 101 -13.12 -4.37 13.04
N ILE A 102 -14.13 -3.52 13.16
CA ILE A 102 -14.47 -2.54 12.10
C ILE A 102 -13.31 -1.58 11.89
N GLY A 103 -12.66 -1.14 12.97
CA GLY A 103 -11.46 -0.30 12.91
C GLY A 103 -10.31 -0.95 12.16
N LEU A 104 -10.03 -2.21 12.47
CA LEU A 104 -9.00 -2.99 11.79
C LEU A 104 -9.28 -3.15 10.30
N PHE A 105 -10.51 -3.50 9.92
CA PHE A 105 -10.89 -3.65 8.51
C PHE A 105 -10.86 -2.32 7.76
N ALA A 106 -11.34 -1.23 8.36
CA ALA A 106 -11.30 0.10 7.74
C ALA A 106 -9.86 0.58 7.53
N ALA A 107 -9.00 0.45 8.53
CA ALA A 107 -7.59 0.78 8.41
C ALA A 107 -6.89 -0.08 7.34
N SER A 108 -7.21 -1.38 7.31
CA SER A 108 -6.71 -2.32 6.31
C SER A 108 -7.07 -1.89 4.89
N ALA A 109 -8.31 -1.51 4.66
CA ALA A 109 -8.74 -1.01 3.35
C ALA A 109 -7.99 0.26 2.95
N VAL A 110 -7.73 1.18 3.88
CA VAL A 110 -7.02 2.44 3.60
C VAL A 110 -5.57 2.17 3.20
N TYR A 111 -4.81 1.39 3.97
CA TYR A 111 -3.42 1.12 3.59
C TYR A 111 -3.32 0.21 2.35
N ALA A 112 -4.32 -0.64 2.10
CA ALA A 112 -4.38 -1.47 0.90
C ALA A 112 -4.50 -0.63 -0.38
N VAL A 113 -5.24 0.49 -0.35
CA VAL A 113 -5.27 1.45 -1.47
C VAL A 113 -3.85 1.95 -1.76
N GLY A 114 -3.08 2.30 -0.72
CA GLY A 114 -1.69 2.72 -0.87
C GLY A 114 -0.81 1.63 -1.50
N GLY A 115 -0.95 0.39 -1.01
CA GLY A 115 -0.21 -0.77 -1.52
C GLY A 115 -0.48 -1.06 -2.99
N GLY A 116 -1.75 -1.14 -3.39
CA GLY A 116 -2.13 -1.36 -4.78
C GLY A 116 -1.63 -0.25 -5.71
N LEU A 117 -1.78 1.03 -5.30
CA LEU A 117 -1.23 2.13 -6.10
C LEU A 117 0.29 2.03 -6.29
N ILE A 118 1.06 1.69 -5.25
CA ILE A 118 2.52 1.53 -5.38
C ILE A 118 2.84 0.42 -6.37
N GLU A 119 2.16 -0.71 -6.28
CA GLU A 119 2.37 -1.86 -7.14
C GLU A 119 2.20 -1.53 -8.61
N VAL A 120 1.10 -0.87 -8.96
CA VAL A 120 0.80 -0.47 -10.35
C VAL A 120 1.76 0.61 -10.87
N LEU A 121 2.20 1.52 -10.00
CA LEU A 121 2.99 2.68 -10.42
C LEU A 121 4.47 2.35 -10.62
N VAL A 122 5.04 1.48 -9.80
CA VAL A 122 6.51 1.28 -9.77
C VAL A 122 7.01 0.64 -11.06
N SER A 123 6.35 -0.41 -11.54
CA SER A 123 6.78 -1.14 -12.73
C SER A 123 6.87 -0.26 -13.99
N PRO A 124 5.83 0.51 -14.38
CA PRO A 124 5.92 1.40 -15.53
C PRO A 124 6.94 2.53 -15.35
N ILE A 125 7.13 3.04 -14.13
CA ILE A 125 8.12 4.09 -13.87
C ILE A 125 9.55 3.56 -14.10
N VAL A 126 9.85 2.36 -13.60
CA VAL A 126 11.17 1.73 -13.78
C VAL A 126 11.40 1.40 -15.24
N GLU A 127 10.39 0.86 -15.93
CA GLU A 127 10.48 0.50 -17.34
C GLU A 127 10.69 1.71 -18.25
N ALA A 128 10.11 2.86 -17.92
CA ALA A 128 10.30 4.12 -18.63
C ALA A 128 11.67 4.75 -18.38
N CYS A 129 12.44 4.29 -17.38
CA CYS A 129 13.78 4.80 -17.13
C CYS A 129 14.77 4.33 -18.21
N PRO A 130 15.57 5.23 -18.82
CA PRO A 130 16.61 4.84 -19.77
C PRO A 130 17.67 3.99 -19.04
N SER A 131 17.78 2.73 -19.41
CA SER A 131 18.84 1.82 -18.98
C SER A 131 19.82 1.56 -20.12
N GLU A 132 21.11 1.55 -19.83
CA GLU A 132 22.15 1.21 -20.79
C GLU A 132 22.05 -0.27 -21.23
N ASN A 133 21.37 -1.12 -20.45
CA ASN A 133 21.08 -2.52 -20.76
C ASN A 133 19.60 -2.83 -20.55
N LYS A 134 18.79 -2.65 -21.60
CA LYS A 134 17.38 -3.07 -21.63
C LYS A 134 17.12 -4.58 -21.41
N LYS A 135 18.17 -5.40 -21.29
CA LYS A 135 18.07 -6.86 -21.11
C LYS A 135 18.14 -7.34 -19.67
N SER A 136 18.31 -6.44 -18.70
CA SER A 136 18.47 -6.79 -17.26
C SER A 136 17.58 -5.98 -16.31
N ALA A 137 16.48 -5.44 -16.83
CA ALA A 137 15.44 -4.81 -15.99
C ALA A 137 14.26 -5.74 -15.81
#